data_9605b26fab0a248e0d41564639649052
#
_entry.id   9605b26fab0a248e0d41564639649052
#
_cell.length_a   1.000
_cell.length_b   1.000
_cell.length_c   1.000
_cell.angle_alpha   90.00
_cell.angle_beta   90.00
_cell.angle_gamma   90.00
#
_symmetry.space_group_name_H-M   'P 1'
#
loop_
_entity.id
_entity.type
_entity.pdbx_description
1 polymer ?
#
loop_
_entity_poly.entity_id
_entity_poly.type
_entity_poly.pdbx_seq_one_letter_code
_entity_poly.pdbx_strand_id
1 'polypeptide(L)'
;MKVFGLFLSFTLFFLSPFVSQANQHDSNFTRQPPRPNFIISHGRPKFHPQQVHVSLAGKDHMRVTYVTDDMNVASIVEYGKRPKKYDKKAAGESTSYRLIFYSSGKIHHVKIGPLPPNTIYYYRCGGHGDEFSFRTPPSTFPVEFAVAGDLGQTDWTVGTLDQIRQRDFDVFLLPGDLSYADSLQPLWDSFGRLLETLASTRPWMVTEGNHEIESFPIVEHTSFESYNARWLMPHAESLSRSNLYYSFDVAGVHTIMLGSYTRFDSHSDQYRWLEADLRKVDRKTTPWLVVVMHTPWYSTNKAHEGEGEKMRKAIEGLLFRAEVDVVFAGHIHTYERFRPMFNKKAHPCGPIHITIGDGGNREGLARSFKKPQSSLSMFRESSFGHGRLRIIDNKRAHWSWHRNSDKYSVIADQVSFESPRASSHCIGNRFRYEL
;
A
#
# COMPACT_ATOMS: atom_id res chain seq x y z
N MET A 1 -15.44 65.47 26.02
CA MET A 1 -15.80 64.18 25.50
C MET A 1 -14.53 63.55 24.93
N LYS A 2 -13.91 62.62 25.64
CA LYS A 2 -12.68 61.91 25.22
C LYS A 2 -13.13 60.53 24.68
N VAL A 3 -12.86 60.29 23.40
CA VAL A 3 -13.10 59.00 22.76
C VAL A 3 -11.86 58.14 23.00
N PHE A 4 -12.01 57.04 23.73
CA PHE A 4 -10.98 56.02 23.90
C PHE A 4 -11.00 55.08 22.68
N GLY A 5 -9.93 55.10 21.89
CA GLY A 5 -9.69 54.12 20.85
C GLY A 5 -9.08 52.86 21.45
N LEU A 6 -9.79 51.74 21.31
CA LEU A 6 -9.31 50.41 21.69
C LEU A 6 -8.49 49.85 20.52
N PHE A 7 -7.17 49.80 20.66
CA PHE A 7 -6.28 49.06 19.76
C PHE A 7 -6.34 47.58 20.14
N LEU A 8 -7.01 46.76 19.29
CA LEU A 8 -6.90 45.33 19.35
C LEU A 8 -5.60 44.90 18.67
N SER A 9 -4.62 44.55 19.47
CA SER A 9 -3.38 43.93 19.00
C SER A 9 -3.65 42.46 18.64
N PHE A 10 -3.72 42.13 17.36
CA PHE A 10 -3.72 40.77 16.87
C PHE A 10 -2.31 40.19 16.99
N THR A 11 -2.05 39.47 18.04
CA THR A 11 -0.83 38.64 18.15
C THR A 11 -1.03 37.42 17.24
N LEU A 12 -0.39 37.43 16.09
CA LEU A 12 -0.23 36.22 15.25
C LEU A 12 0.60 35.20 16.04
N PHE A 13 -0.09 34.22 16.60
CA PHE A 13 0.56 32.99 17.02
C PHE A 13 0.96 32.22 15.74
N PHE A 14 2.24 32.23 15.44
CA PHE A 14 2.83 31.25 14.55
C PHE A 14 2.65 29.88 15.18
N LEU A 15 1.68 29.12 14.71
CA LEU A 15 1.58 27.71 14.96
C LEU A 15 2.83 27.05 14.35
N SER A 16 3.80 26.74 15.18
CA SER A 16 4.84 25.77 14.83
C SER A 16 4.16 24.49 14.33
N PRO A 17 4.62 23.88 13.25
CA PRO A 17 4.08 22.60 12.82
C PRO A 17 4.31 21.63 13.98
N PHE A 18 3.23 21.15 14.58
CA PHE A 18 3.28 19.99 15.47
C PHE A 18 3.78 18.83 14.64
N VAL A 19 5.08 18.59 14.71
CA VAL A 19 5.68 17.31 14.30
C VAL A 19 5.04 16.27 15.22
N SER A 20 4.29 15.37 14.65
CA SER A 20 3.83 14.17 15.36
C SER A 20 5.03 13.58 16.08
N GLN A 21 5.03 13.62 17.39
CA GLN A 21 5.99 12.88 18.20
C GLN A 21 5.62 11.41 18.08
N ALA A 22 6.01 10.78 16.97
CA ALA A 22 6.32 9.36 17.01
C ALA A 22 7.34 9.19 18.13
N ASN A 23 7.01 8.40 19.12
CA ASN A 23 7.76 8.23 20.37
C ASN A 23 9.25 8.30 20.13
N GLN A 24 9.89 9.34 20.69
CA GLN A 24 11.36 9.49 20.74
C GLN A 24 11.94 8.39 21.63
N HIS A 25 11.97 7.17 21.13
CA HIS A 25 12.64 6.05 21.79
C HIS A 25 13.77 5.46 20.97
N ASP A 26 14.36 6.24 20.03
CA ASP A 26 15.59 5.76 19.39
C ASP A 26 16.53 6.89 18.98
N SER A 27 17.32 7.38 19.95
CA SER A 27 18.38 8.37 19.73
C SER A 27 19.64 7.82 18.99
N ASN A 28 19.59 6.56 18.55
CA ASN A 28 20.79 5.85 18.06
C ASN A 28 20.79 5.52 16.56
N PHE A 29 19.86 6.03 15.75
CA PHE A 29 19.92 5.83 14.29
C PHE A 29 20.03 7.16 13.53
N THR A 30 20.69 7.13 12.38
CA THR A 30 20.81 8.30 11.50
C THR A 30 19.82 8.18 10.36
N ARG A 31 19.04 9.25 10.15
CA ARG A 31 18.21 9.44 8.96
C ARG A 31 18.89 10.37 7.95
N GLN A 32 18.50 10.26 6.70
CA GLN A 32 18.79 11.27 5.70
C GLN A 32 18.04 12.56 6.06
N PRO A 33 18.59 13.77 5.79
CA PRO A 33 17.86 15.00 6.02
C PRO A 33 16.51 14.99 5.31
N PRO A 34 15.43 15.45 5.99
CA PRO A 34 14.09 15.44 5.42
C PRO A 34 13.98 16.39 4.22
N ARG A 35 12.97 16.11 3.35
CA ARG A 35 12.63 16.96 2.21
C ARG A 35 11.19 17.46 2.29
N PRO A 36 10.88 18.62 1.70
CA PRO A 36 9.51 19.10 1.65
C PRO A 36 8.65 18.21 0.75
N ASN A 37 7.37 18.11 1.10
CA ASN A 37 6.37 17.53 0.22
C ASN A 37 6.06 18.48 -0.94
N PHE A 38 5.75 17.93 -2.09
CA PHE A 38 5.13 18.69 -3.17
C PHE A 38 3.68 19.03 -2.83
N ILE A 39 3.20 20.14 -3.38
CA ILE A 39 1.78 20.48 -3.37
C ILE A 39 1.33 20.64 -4.82
N ILE A 40 0.59 19.65 -5.29
CA ILE A 40 0.03 19.66 -6.65
C ILE A 40 -1.39 20.22 -6.57
N SER A 41 -1.59 21.39 -7.18
CA SER A 41 -2.88 22.08 -7.19
C SER A 41 -3.80 21.50 -8.26
N HIS A 42 -5.11 21.54 -8.00
CA HIS A 42 -6.13 21.25 -9.00
C HIS A 42 -6.47 22.52 -9.79
N GLY A 43 -5.93 22.60 -11.01
CA GLY A 43 -6.13 23.78 -11.89
C GLY A 43 -7.37 23.67 -12.79
N ARG A 44 -8.30 22.72 -12.53
CA ARG A 44 -9.49 22.45 -13.34
C ARG A 44 -10.77 22.95 -12.64
N PRO A 45 -11.91 23.06 -13.35
CA PRO A 45 -13.21 23.38 -12.75
C PRO A 45 -13.59 22.38 -11.66
N LYS A 46 -14.38 22.83 -10.66
CA LYS A 46 -14.77 22.01 -9.49
C LYS A 46 -15.47 20.69 -9.83
N PHE A 47 -16.18 20.61 -10.93
CA PHE A 47 -16.84 19.40 -11.40
C PHE A 47 -15.89 18.41 -12.10
N HIS A 48 -14.67 18.82 -12.42
CA HIS A 48 -13.72 17.97 -13.15
C HIS A 48 -13.15 16.88 -12.22
N PRO A 49 -13.26 15.60 -12.60
CA PRO A 49 -12.68 14.50 -11.82
C PRO A 49 -11.16 14.59 -11.71
N GLN A 50 -10.63 14.29 -10.53
CA GLN A 50 -9.22 14.29 -10.19
C GLN A 50 -8.88 13.13 -9.27
N GLN A 51 -7.60 12.87 -9.04
CA GLN A 51 -7.10 11.82 -8.14
C GLN A 51 -7.61 10.42 -8.57
N VAL A 52 -7.75 10.22 -9.85
CA VAL A 52 -8.31 8.99 -10.42
C VAL A 52 -7.36 7.82 -10.17
N HIS A 53 -7.86 6.78 -9.54
CA HIS A 53 -7.13 5.55 -9.34
C HIS A 53 -8.04 4.34 -9.44
N VAL A 54 -7.46 3.18 -9.70
CA VAL A 54 -8.20 1.92 -9.82
C VAL A 54 -7.68 0.89 -8.83
N SER A 55 -8.58 0.06 -8.32
CA SER A 55 -8.28 -1.09 -7.46
C SER A 55 -9.09 -2.31 -7.88
N LEU A 56 -8.70 -3.48 -7.43
CA LEU A 56 -9.53 -4.68 -7.59
C LEU A 56 -10.77 -4.60 -6.71
N ALA A 57 -11.89 -5.13 -7.18
CA ALA A 57 -13.17 -5.17 -6.46
C ALA A 57 -13.83 -6.54 -6.60
N GLY A 58 -13.08 -7.60 -6.32
CA GLY A 58 -13.45 -9.00 -6.51
C GLY A 58 -12.77 -9.61 -7.73
N LYS A 59 -13.19 -10.83 -8.09
CA LYS A 59 -12.49 -11.67 -9.07
C LYS A 59 -12.39 -11.06 -10.47
N ASP A 60 -13.45 -10.40 -10.91
CA ASP A 60 -13.64 -9.91 -12.29
C ASP A 60 -14.18 -8.46 -12.34
N HIS A 61 -14.00 -7.72 -11.26
CA HIS A 61 -14.42 -6.33 -11.16
C HIS A 61 -13.26 -5.42 -10.79
N MET A 62 -13.34 -4.17 -11.27
CA MET A 62 -12.47 -3.09 -10.86
C MET A 62 -13.29 -2.02 -10.16
N ARG A 63 -12.69 -1.32 -9.19
CA ARG A 63 -13.22 -0.08 -8.63
C ARG A 63 -12.44 1.08 -9.22
N VAL A 64 -13.18 2.06 -9.75
CA VAL A 64 -12.64 3.36 -10.14
C VAL A 64 -13.00 4.35 -9.06
N THR A 65 -12.00 4.94 -8.45
CA THR A 65 -12.17 6.00 -7.45
C THR A 65 -11.67 7.33 -8.01
N TYR A 66 -12.42 8.40 -7.75
CA TYR A 66 -12.05 9.77 -8.15
C TYR A 66 -12.69 10.79 -7.21
N VAL A 67 -12.20 12.02 -7.24
CA VAL A 67 -12.69 13.12 -6.41
C VAL A 67 -13.20 14.25 -7.28
N THR A 68 -14.28 14.94 -6.84
CA THR A 68 -14.73 16.22 -7.40
C THR A 68 -14.96 17.23 -6.29
N ASP A 69 -14.64 18.49 -6.55
CA ASP A 69 -14.91 19.57 -5.59
C ASP A 69 -16.39 20.03 -5.64
N ASP A 70 -17.13 19.64 -6.69
CA ASP A 70 -18.57 19.85 -6.81
C ASP A 70 -19.33 18.62 -6.30
N MET A 71 -20.10 18.81 -5.22
CA MET A 71 -20.89 17.75 -4.59
C MET A 71 -22.06 17.23 -5.44
N ASN A 72 -22.44 17.93 -6.53
CA ASN A 72 -23.56 17.56 -7.40
C ASN A 72 -23.16 16.58 -8.51
N VAL A 73 -21.86 16.37 -8.74
CA VAL A 73 -21.39 15.42 -9.77
C VAL A 73 -21.88 14.01 -9.45
N ALA A 74 -22.44 13.34 -10.44
CA ALA A 74 -22.91 11.97 -10.31
C ALA A 74 -21.73 10.98 -10.18
N SER A 75 -21.90 9.97 -9.32
CA SER A 75 -20.92 8.88 -9.14
C SER A 75 -21.08 7.85 -10.25
N ILE A 76 -20.57 8.17 -11.44
CA ILE A 76 -20.68 7.33 -12.63
C ILE A 76 -19.33 7.16 -13.34
N VAL A 77 -19.15 5.99 -13.95
CA VAL A 77 -18.05 5.71 -14.87
C VAL A 77 -18.63 5.17 -16.16
N GLU A 78 -18.26 5.77 -17.27
CA GLU A 78 -18.55 5.30 -18.62
C GLU A 78 -17.29 4.62 -19.16
N TYR A 79 -17.41 3.42 -19.72
CA TYR A 79 -16.25 2.63 -20.12
C TYR A 79 -16.53 1.73 -21.33
N GLY A 80 -15.47 1.36 -22.05
CA GLY A 80 -15.52 0.52 -23.23
C GLY A 80 -14.16 0.03 -23.66
N LYS A 81 -14.10 -0.83 -24.68
CA LYS A 81 -12.85 -1.43 -25.17
C LYS A 81 -12.15 -0.61 -26.28
N ARG A 82 -12.69 0.51 -26.67
CA ARG A 82 -12.15 1.38 -27.72
C ARG A 82 -12.07 2.83 -27.25
N PRO A 83 -11.01 3.56 -27.61
CA PRO A 83 -10.88 4.97 -27.25
C PRO A 83 -12.13 5.77 -27.63
N LYS A 84 -12.58 6.64 -26.72
CA LYS A 84 -13.74 7.53 -26.92
C LYS A 84 -15.07 6.83 -27.23
N LYS A 85 -15.16 5.51 -27.03
CA LYS A 85 -16.38 4.71 -27.21
C LYS A 85 -16.71 3.96 -25.94
N TYR A 86 -17.67 4.50 -25.20
CA TYR A 86 -18.10 3.97 -23.92
C TYR A 86 -19.47 3.31 -24.09
N ASP A 87 -19.46 2.02 -24.36
CA ASP A 87 -20.68 1.21 -24.56
C ASP A 87 -21.29 0.70 -23.24
N LYS A 88 -20.61 0.96 -22.13
CA LYS A 88 -21.05 0.60 -20.80
C LYS A 88 -21.00 1.79 -19.86
N LYS A 89 -21.91 1.77 -18.87
CA LYS A 89 -21.98 2.76 -17.80
C LYS A 89 -22.30 2.07 -16.49
N ALA A 90 -21.62 2.48 -15.42
CA ALA A 90 -21.91 2.03 -14.07
C ALA A 90 -22.11 3.25 -13.17
N ALA A 91 -22.99 3.09 -12.18
CA ALA A 91 -23.15 4.01 -11.07
C ALA A 91 -22.55 3.41 -9.81
N GLY A 92 -22.09 4.26 -8.90
CA GLY A 92 -21.51 3.85 -7.64
C GLY A 92 -21.94 4.75 -6.50
N GLU A 93 -21.30 4.60 -5.39
CA GLU A 93 -21.49 5.37 -4.17
C GLU A 93 -20.51 6.53 -4.05
N SER A 94 -20.73 7.40 -3.09
CA SER A 94 -19.78 8.46 -2.77
C SER A 94 -19.77 8.73 -1.28
N THR A 95 -18.63 9.21 -0.82
CA THR A 95 -18.42 9.68 0.55
C THR A 95 -17.75 11.03 0.55
N SER A 96 -17.67 11.66 1.71
CA SER A 96 -16.86 12.83 1.98
C SER A 96 -16.56 12.88 3.46
N TYR A 97 -15.47 13.52 3.84
CA TYR A 97 -15.17 13.76 5.24
C TYR A 97 -14.71 15.20 5.45
N ARG A 98 -14.78 15.63 6.69
CA ARG A 98 -14.37 16.98 7.10
C ARG A 98 -13.47 16.88 8.33
N LEU A 99 -12.41 17.66 8.31
CA LEU A 99 -11.54 17.80 9.45
C LEU A 99 -11.21 19.28 9.67
N ILE A 100 -11.73 19.85 10.75
CA ILE A 100 -11.61 21.29 11.09
C ILE A 100 -12.09 22.15 9.90
N PHE A 101 -11.18 22.82 9.19
CA PHE A 101 -11.47 23.69 8.04
C PHE A 101 -11.29 23.00 6.69
N TYR A 102 -10.92 21.73 6.67
CA TYR A 102 -10.75 20.97 5.45
C TYR A 102 -12.01 20.16 5.09
N SER A 103 -12.29 20.09 3.78
CA SER A 103 -13.29 19.19 3.19
C SER A 103 -12.66 18.44 2.04
N SER A 104 -12.83 17.13 2.02
CA SER A 104 -12.26 16.23 1.00
C SER A 104 -12.81 16.42 -0.41
N GLY A 105 -13.87 17.23 -0.58
CA GLY A 105 -14.71 17.13 -1.76
C GLY A 105 -15.56 15.87 -1.73
N LYS A 106 -16.16 15.51 -2.86
CA LYS A 106 -16.92 14.26 -3.05
C LYS A 106 -16.02 13.19 -3.61
N ILE A 107 -15.84 12.12 -2.85
CA ILE A 107 -15.04 10.95 -3.21
C ILE A 107 -16.00 9.92 -3.78
N HIS A 108 -15.80 9.53 -5.03
CA HIS A 108 -16.67 8.60 -5.77
C HIS A 108 -16.02 7.23 -5.85
N HIS A 109 -16.77 6.18 -5.59
CA HIS A 109 -16.38 4.79 -5.72
C HIS A 109 -17.32 4.07 -6.67
N VAL A 110 -16.85 3.74 -7.86
CA VAL A 110 -17.67 3.08 -8.88
C VAL A 110 -17.10 1.71 -9.22
N LYS A 111 -17.82 0.67 -8.86
CA LYS A 111 -17.48 -0.71 -9.23
C LYS A 111 -17.96 -1.00 -10.64
N ILE A 112 -17.05 -1.44 -11.51
CA ILE A 112 -17.31 -1.77 -12.90
C ILE A 112 -16.97 -3.23 -13.16
N GLY A 113 -17.76 -3.89 -14.00
CA GLY A 113 -17.59 -5.30 -14.33
C GLY A 113 -18.91 -6.02 -14.65
N PRO A 114 -18.90 -7.35 -14.91
CA PRO A 114 -17.68 -8.18 -15.00
C PRO A 114 -16.80 -7.81 -16.19
N LEU A 115 -15.48 -7.92 -15.99
CA LEU A 115 -14.45 -7.56 -16.97
C LEU A 115 -13.60 -8.79 -17.32
N PRO A 116 -13.42 -9.14 -18.60
CA PRO A 116 -12.44 -10.12 -19.02
C PRO A 116 -11.04 -9.80 -18.54
N PRO A 117 -10.20 -10.80 -18.20
CA PRO A 117 -8.82 -10.59 -17.81
C PRO A 117 -7.98 -10.11 -19.00
N ASN A 118 -6.81 -9.54 -18.68
CA ASN A 118 -5.80 -9.06 -19.63
C ASN A 118 -6.39 -8.19 -20.76
N THR A 119 -7.36 -7.31 -20.43
CA THR A 119 -8.12 -6.50 -21.40
C THR A 119 -7.95 -5.02 -21.06
N ILE A 120 -7.68 -4.22 -22.10
CA ILE A 120 -7.62 -2.76 -21.97
C ILE A 120 -9.03 -2.19 -22.05
N TYR A 121 -9.36 -1.35 -21.08
CA TYR A 121 -10.58 -0.54 -21.04
C TYR A 121 -10.22 0.94 -21.03
N TYR A 122 -10.96 1.71 -21.82
CA TYR A 122 -10.96 3.17 -21.84
C TYR A 122 -12.17 3.64 -21.03
N TYR A 123 -11.98 4.65 -20.18
CA TYR A 123 -13.04 5.10 -19.30
C TYR A 123 -12.95 6.59 -19.01
N ARG A 124 -14.07 7.18 -18.59
CA ARG A 124 -14.13 8.54 -18.06
C ARG A 124 -15.03 8.58 -16.83
N CYS A 125 -14.72 9.52 -15.94
CA CYS A 125 -15.37 9.69 -14.64
C CYS A 125 -16.38 10.85 -14.70
N GLY A 126 -17.48 10.78 -13.93
CA GLY A 126 -18.43 11.85 -13.76
C GLY A 126 -19.18 12.31 -15.03
N GLY A 127 -18.99 11.63 -16.16
CA GLY A 127 -19.57 12.01 -17.45
C GLY A 127 -18.86 13.14 -18.19
N HIS A 128 -17.89 13.81 -17.57
CA HIS A 128 -17.22 15.01 -18.09
C HIS A 128 -15.69 14.98 -17.98
N GLY A 129 -15.11 13.93 -17.39
CA GLY A 129 -13.69 13.82 -17.14
C GLY A 129 -12.86 13.53 -18.39
N ASP A 130 -11.56 13.63 -18.23
CA ASP A 130 -10.60 13.17 -19.21
C ASP A 130 -10.75 11.66 -19.44
N GLU A 131 -10.30 11.16 -20.60
CA GLU A 131 -10.25 9.74 -20.88
C GLU A 131 -9.00 9.13 -20.25
N PHE A 132 -9.22 8.07 -19.46
CA PHE A 132 -8.18 7.20 -18.93
C PHE A 132 -8.26 5.82 -19.55
N SER A 133 -7.23 5.01 -19.33
CA SER A 133 -7.26 3.60 -19.70
C SER A 133 -6.57 2.75 -18.64
N PHE A 134 -7.12 1.57 -18.36
CA PHE A 134 -6.46 0.58 -17.55
C PHE A 134 -6.46 -0.79 -18.24
N ARG A 135 -5.54 -1.65 -17.85
CA ARG A 135 -5.56 -3.06 -18.23
C ARG A 135 -5.96 -3.91 -17.00
N THR A 136 -6.94 -4.80 -17.18
CA THR A 136 -7.27 -5.82 -16.17
C THR A 136 -6.11 -6.81 -16.01
N PRO A 137 -5.83 -7.30 -14.80
CA PRO A 137 -4.80 -8.29 -14.58
C PRO A 137 -5.05 -9.59 -15.37
N PRO A 138 -4.01 -10.40 -15.62
CA PRO A 138 -4.17 -11.71 -16.24
C PRO A 138 -4.91 -12.68 -15.30
N SER A 139 -5.50 -13.73 -15.85
CA SER A 139 -6.12 -14.83 -15.08
C SER A 139 -5.19 -16.00 -14.83
N THR A 140 -4.04 -16.02 -15.49
CA THR A 140 -3.03 -17.09 -15.42
C THR A 140 -1.62 -16.51 -15.37
N PHE A 141 -0.66 -17.33 -14.96
CA PHE A 141 0.75 -16.96 -14.99
C PHE A 141 1.27 -16.68 -16.42
N PRO A 142 2.31 -15.86 -16.58
CA PRO A 142 2.98 -15.11 -15.53
C PRO A 142 2.15 -13.91 -15.07
N VAL A 143 2.37 -13.48 -13.82
CA VAL A 143 1.84 -12.23 -13.26
C VAL A 143 2.97 -11.46 -12.57
N GLU A 144 2.95 -10.14 -12.69
CA GLU A 144 3.99 -9.27 -12.13
C GLU A 144 3.38 -8.20 -11.21
N PHE A 145 3.89 -8.15 -9.98
CA PHE A 145 3.56 -7.14 -8.98
C PHE A 145 4.69 -6.12 -8.88
N ALA A 146 4.37 -4.83 -8.98
CA ALA A 146 5.27 -3.78 -8.54
C ALA A 146 5.02 -3.51 -7.05
N VAL A 147 6.08 -3.32 -6.27
CA VAL A 147 5.99 -3.15 -4.81
C VAL A 147 6.84 -1.97 -4.39
N ALA A 148 6.27 -1.01 -3.68
CA ALA A 148 6.98 0.07 -3.00
C ALA A 148 6.13 0.57 -1.84
N GLY A 149 6.72 0.73 -0.66
CA GLY A 149 6.10 1.27 0.54
C GLY A 149 6.60 2.67 0.86
N ASP A 150 5.92 3.35 1.79
CA ASP A 150 6.39 4.61 2.37
C ASP A 150 6.68 5.67 1.28
N LEU A 151 5.72 5.85 0.38
CA LEU A 151 5.89 6.69 -0.82
C LEU A 151 6.03 8.18 -0.49
N GLY A 152 5.06 8.74 0.22
CA GLY A 152 4.98 10.20 0.38
C GLY A 152 4.85 10.92 -0.95
N GLN A 153 5.32 12.17 -1.02
CA GLN A 153 5.18 13.03 -2.19
C GLN A 153 6.36 14.03 -2.30
N THR A 154 7.54 13.49 -2.52
CA THR A 154 8.79 14.25 -2.71
C THR A 154 9.36 13.99 -4.11
N ASP A 155 10.46 14.66 -4.45
CA ASP A 155 11.22 14.35 -5.67
C ASP A 155 11.79 12.91 -5.66
N TRP A 156 12.06 12.33 -4.50
CA TRP A 156 12.42 10.93 -4.38
C TRP A 156 11.26 10.00 -4.78
N THR A 157 10.04 10.34 -4.35
CA THR A 157 8.83 9.62 -4.76
C THR A 157 8.63 9.67 -6.27
N VAL A 158 8.81 10.85 -6.87
CA VAL A 158 8.73 11.00 -8.33
C VAL A 158 9.74 10.08 -9.01
N GLY A 159 10.99 10.05 -8.53
CA GLY A 159 12.01 9.13 -9.04
C GLY A 159 11.61 7.66 -8.97
N THR A 160 10.99 7.23 -7.85
CA THR A 160 10.48 5.86 -7.69
C THR A 160 9.37 5.56 -8.70
N LEU A 161 8.39 6.45 -8.83
CA LEU A 161 7.27 6.28 -9.77
C LEU A 161 7.75 6.26 -11.23
N ASP A 162 8.73 7.09 -11.57
CA ASP A 162 9.31 7.14 -12.91
C ASP A 162 10.09 5.85 -13.25
N GLN A 163 10.80 5.28 -12.28
CA GLN A 163 11.44 3.98 -12.45
C GLN A 163 10.41 2.87 -12.64
N ILE A 164 9.33 2.85 -11.86
CA ILE A 164 8.25 1.87 -11.99
C ILE A 164 7.59 1.92 -13.37
N ARG A 165 7.39 3.11 -13.93
CA ARG A 165 6.77 3.31 -15.27
C ARG A 165 7.59 2.74 -16.42
N GLN A 166 8.90 2.55 -16.26
CA GLN A 166 9.77 2.09 -17.37
C GLN A 166 9.46 0.67 -17.81
N ARG A 167 8.74 -0.10 -17.00
CA ARG A 167 8.29 -1.44 -17.33
C ARG A 167 6.88 -1.70 -16.82
N ASP A 168 6.09 -2.37 -17.63
CA ASP A 168 4.72 -2.75 -17.30
C ASP A 168 4.65 -3.73 -16.10
N PHE A 169 3.54 -3.68 -15.37
CA PHE A 169 3.19 -4.57 -14.27
C PHE A 169 1.68 -4.82 -14.27
N ASP A 170 1.22 -5.80 -13.51
CA ASP A 170 -0.20 -6.16 -13.48
C ASP A 170 -0.93 -5.55 -12.27
N VAL A 171 -0.28 -5.53 -11.11
CA VAL A 171 -0.84 -5.01 -9.85
C VAL A 171 0.25 -4.27 -9.08
N PHE A 172 -0.11 -3.16 -8.44
CA PHE A 172 0.76 -2.45 -7.51
C PHE A 172 0.40 -2.82 -6.07
N LEU A 173 1.40 -3.15 -5.25
CA LEU A 173 1.26 -3.40 -3.82
C LEU A 173 1.94 -2.29 -3.04
N LEU A 174 1.21 -1.60 -2.16
CA LEU A 174 1.72 -0.53 -1.31
C LEU A 174 1.57 -0.91 0.17
N PRO A 175 2.64 -1.33 0.84
CA PRO A 175 2.64 -1.76 2.23
C PRO A 175 2.60 -0.58 3.23
N GLY A 176 1.62 0.32 3.11
CA GLY A 176 1.35 1.39 4.06
C GLY A 176 2.18 2.66 3.88
N ASP A 177 1.87 3.66 4.71
CA ASP A 177 2.44 5.00 4.69
C ASP A 177 2.38 5.64 3.31
N LEU A 178 1.15 6.02 2.93
CA LEU A 178 0.84 6.47 1.59
C LEU A 178 1.31 7.92 1.35
N SER A 179 0.61 8.86 1.94
CA SER A 179 0.69 10.28 1.59
C SER A 179 1.64 11.10 2.47
N TYR A 180 1.89 10.64 3.69
CA TYR A 180 2.53 11.44 4.74
C TYR A 180 1.82 12.78 4.98
N ALA A 181 0.50 12.77 4.82
CA ALA A 181 -0.33 13.94 5.10
C ALA A 181 -0.40 14.22 6.60
N ASP A 182 -0.42 13.17 7.40
CA ASP A 182 -0.65 13.25 8.85
C ASP A 182 -1.89 14.13 9.13
N SER A 183 -1.70 15.26 9.80
CA SER A 183 -2.79 16.21 10.07
C SER A 183 -3.03 17.21 8.95
N LEU A 184 -2.16 17.31 7.95
CA LEU A 184 -2.26 18.30 6.87
C LEU A 184 -3.03 17.73 5.68
N GLN A 185 -4.35 17.66 5.82
CA GLN A 185 -5.27 17.00 4.90
C GLN A 185 -5.15 17.36 3.41
N PRO A 186 -4.83 18.63 3.00
CA PRO A 186 -4.60 18.94 1.59
C PRO A 186 -3.47 18.13 0.92
N LEU A 187 -2.58 17.53 1.71
CA LEU A 187 -1.55 16.64 1.18
C LEU A 187 -2.13 15.32 0.67
N TRP A 188 -3.27 14.85 1.17
CA TRP A 188 -3.97 13.71 0.57
C TRP A 188 -4.42 14.02 -0.86
N ASP A 189 -4.91 15.24 -1.11
CA ASP A 189 -5.31 15.66 -2.45
C ASP A 189 -4.12 15.76 -3.39
N SER A 190 -3.04 16.33 -2.91
CA SER A 190 -1.77 16.43 -3.65
C SER A 190 -1.20 15.05 -4.00
N PHE A 191 -1.20 14.13 -3.04
CA PHE A 191 -0.77 12.75 -3.24
C PHE A 191 -1.61 12.02 -4.30
N GLY A 192 -2.95 12.12 -4.20
CA GLY A 192 -3.84 11.53 -5.19
C GLY A 192 -3.57 12.05 -6.61
N ARG A 193 -3.30 13.36 -6.77
CA ARG A 193 -2.93 13.96 -8.06
C ARG A 193 -1.55 13.49 -8.54
N LEU A 194 -0.59 13.31 -7.63
CA LEU A 194 0.73 12.79 -7.97
C LEU A 194 0.64 11.38 -8.56
N LEU A 195 -0.20 10.53 -7.96
CA LEU A 195 -0.33 9.14 -8.38
C LEU A 195 -1.20 8.94 -9.62
N GLU A 196 -2.11 9.87 -9.92
CA GLU A 196 -3.17 9.70 -10.93
C GLU A 196 -2.69 9.12 -12.26
N THR A 197 -1.56 9.59 -12.76
CA THR A 197 -1.02 9.14 -14.05
C THR A 197 -0.61 7.66 -14.07
N LEU A 198 -0.32 7.07 -12.93
CA LEU A 198 0.05 5.66 -12.81
C LEU A 198 -1.10 4.83 -12.21
N ALA A 199 -1.72 5.33 -11.15
CA ALA A 199 -2.76 4.64 -10.42
C ALA A 199 -4.09 4.53 -11.21
N SER A 200 -4.29 5.36 -12.24
CA SER A 200 -5.41 5.23 -13.17
C SER A 200 -5.26 4.07 -14.17
N THR A 201 -4.07 3.48 -14.32
CA THR A 201 -3.74 2.53 -15.39
C THR A 201 -3.63 1.08 -14.98
N ARG A 202 -3.36 0.81 -13.71
CA ARG A 202 -3.22 -0.53 -13.10
C ARG A 202 -3.80 -0.53 -11.69
N PRO A 203 -4.37 -1.65 -11.21
CA PRO A 203 -4.91 -1.71 -9.86
C PRO A 203 -3.82 -1.51 -8.79
N TRP A 204 -4.10 -0.60 -7.87
CA TRP A 204 -3.32 -0.35 -6.67
C TRP A 204 -4.02 -0.99 -5.48
N MET A 205 -3.30 -1.85 -4.78
CA MET A 205 -3.75 -2.53 -3.57
C MET A 205 -2.90 -2.05 -2.41
N VAL A 206 -3.52 -1.41 -1.43
CA VAL A 206 -2.82 -0.68 -0.37
C VAL A 206 -3.22 -1.20 1.00
N THR A 207 -2.33 -1.12 1.98
CA THR A 207 -2.67 -1.26 3.40
C THR A 207 -2.35 0.03 4.14
N GLU A 208 -2.78 0.14 5.40
CA GLU A 208 -2.49 1.30 6.23
C GLU A 208 -1.08 1.24 6.82
N GLY A 209 -0.51 2.39 7.17
CA GLY A 209 0.66 2.56 7.99
C GLY A 209 0.38 3.47 9.18
N ASN A 210 1.42 3.84 9.93
CA ASN A 210 1.27 4.73 11.09
C ASN A 210 0.90 6.16 10.70
N HIS A 211 1.27 6.60 9.51
CA HIS A 211 0.90 7.93 9.00
C HIS A 211 -0.58 8.03 8.59
N GLU A 212 -1.29 6.92 8.44
CA GLU A 212 -2.73 6.87 8.20
C GLU A 212 -3.58 6.91 9.47
N ILE A 213 -2.99 6.75 10.67
CA ILE A 213 -3.74 6.80 11.95
C ILE A 213 -4.35 8.19 12.18
N GLU A 214 -3.62 9.26 11.88
CA GLU A 214 -4.09 10.66 11.91
C GLU A 214 -4.81 11.04 13.21
N SER A 215 -4.20 10.77 14.37
CA SER A 215 -4.78 11.14 15.65
C SER A 215 -4.64 12.64 15.94
N PHE A 216 -5.73 13.28 16.37
CA PHE A 216 -5.77 14.69 16.75
C PHE A 216 -6.05 14.81 18.27
N PRO A 217 -5.17 15.45 19.05
CA PRO A 217 -5.29 15.49 20.50
C PRO A 217 -6.53 16.23 21.05
N ILE A 218 -7.18 17.07 20.24
CA ILE A 218 -8.24 17.98 20.70
C ILE A 218 -9.56 17.76 19.92
N VAL A 219 -9.53 17.04 18.82
CA VAL A 219 -10.70 16.78 17.98
C VAL A 219 -10.99 15.29 18.00
N GLU A 220 -12.21 14.92 18.32
CA GLU A 220 -12.67 13.55 18.17
C GLU A 220 -12.65 13.20 16.67
N HIS A 221 -11.64 12.46 16.28
CA HIS A 221 -11.41 12.02 14.91
C HIS A 221 -11.25 10.50 14.88
N THR A 222 -11.95 9.88 13.95
CA THR A 222 -11.84 8.43 13.76
C THR A 222 -10.54 8.10 13.06
N SER A 223 -9.70 7.30 13.71
CA SER A 223 -8.45 6.82 13.08
C SER A 223 -8.71 6.23 11.69
N PHE A 224 -7.82 6.50 10.76
CA PHE A 224 -7.89 6.03 9.36
C PHE A 224 -9.04 6.60 8.53
N GLU A 225 -9.70 7.70 8.95
CA GLU A 225 -10.84 8.24 8.22
C GLU A 225 -10.48 8.63 6.79
N SER A 226 -9.37 9.35 6.60
CA SER A 226 -8.89 9.78 5.28
C SER A 226 -8.53 8.58 4.40
N TYR A 227 -7.83 7.59 4.95
CA TYR A 227 -7.50 6.35 4.28
C TYR A 227 -8.77 5.61 3.84
N ASN A 228 -9.69 5.36 4.78
CA ASN A 228 -10.92 4.62 4.50
C ASN A 228 -11.81 5.32 3.49
N ALA A 229 -11.86 6.66 3.50
CA ALA A 229 -12.65 7.43 2.56
C ALA A 229 -12.06 7.43 1.15
N ARG A 230 -10.72 7.42 1.01
CA ARG A 230 -10.03 7.57 -0.28
C ARG A 230 -9.65 6.25 -0.94
N TRP A 231 -9.32 5.23 -0.15
CA TRP A 231 -8.84 3.94 -0.61
C TRP A 231 -9.80 2.83 -0.18
N LEU A 232 -10.92 2.71 -0.88
CA LEU A 232 -11.87 1.64 -0.63
C LEU A 232 -11.36 0.34 -1.28
N MET A 233 -10.85 -0.57 -0.45
CA MET A 233 -10.29 -1.85 -0.85
C MET A 233 -11.37 -2.95 -0.87
N PRO A 234 -11.12 -4.13 -1.45
CA PRO A 234 -12.11 -5.21 -1.59
C PRO A 234 -12.34 -5.98 -0.27
N HIS A 235 -12.53 -5.26 0.84
CA HIS A 235 -12.74 -5.88 2.14
C HIS A 235 -14.05 -6.68 2.20
N ALA A 236 -15.12 -6.15 1.64
CA ALA A 236 -16.41 -6.84 1.60
C ALA A 236 -16.33 -8.10 0.73
N GLU A 237 -15.63 -8.04 -0.40
CA GLU A 237 -15.44 -9.17 -1.31
C GLU A 237 -14.62 -10.30 -0.68
N SER A 238 -13.70 -9.98 0.25
CA SER A 238 -12.94 -10.95 1.06
C SER A 238 -13.62 -11.33 2.37
N LEU A 239 -14.87 -10.88 2.60
CA LEU A 239 -15.63 -11.09 3.83
C LEU A 239 -14.97 -10.49 5.08
N SER A 240 -14.11 -9.50 4.90
CA SER A 240 -13.59 -8.69 6.00
C SER A 240 -14.61 -7.63 6.42
N ARG A 241 -14.67 -7.36 7.72
CA ARG A 241 -15.49 -6.29 8.29
C ARG A 241 -14.80 -4.93 8.30
N SER A 242 -13.54 -4.88 7.90
CA SER A 242 -12.73 -3.68 7.94
C SER A 242 -11.95 -3.49 6.64
N ASN A 243 -11.88 -2.24 6.18
CA ASN A 243 -11.05 -1.85 5.05
C ASN A 243 -9.54 -1.89 5.36
N LEU A 244 -9.16 -2.08 6.64
CA LEU A 244 -7.76 -2.11 7.09
C LEU A 244 -7.09 -3.47 6.90
N TYR A 245 -7.87 -4.53 6.61
CA TYR A 245 -7.36 -5.86 6.29
C TYR A 245 -8.32 -6.57 5.35
N TYR A 246 -7.78 -7.22 4.33
CA TYR A 246 -8.56 -7.87 3.27
C TYR A 246 -7.66 -8.79 2.44
N SER A 247 -8.25 -9.58 1.55
CA SER A 247 -7.53 -10.41 0.59
C SER A 247 -8.09 -10.30 -0.82
N PHE A 248 -7.31 -10.73 -1.80
CA PHE A 248 -7.73 -10.81 -3.19
C PHE A 248 -6.91 -11.84 -3.97
N ASP A 249 -7.47 -12.32 -5.08
CA ASP A 249 -6.84 -13.29 -5.96
C ASP A 249 -6.52 -12.69 -7.33
N VAL A 250 -5.31 -12.95 -7.84
CA VAL A 250 -4.91 -12.64 -9.21
C VAL A 250 -4.04 -13.75 -9.75
N ALA A 251 -4.41 -14.32 -10.91
CA ALA A 251 -3.58 -15.28 -11.65
C ALA A 251 -3.02 -16.44 -10.82
N GLY A 252 -3.78 -16.94 -9.84
CA GLY A 252 -3.32 -18.02 -8.95
C GLY A 252 -2.45 -17.55 -7.78
N VAL A 253 -2.41 -16.25 -7.49
CA VAL A 253 -1.79 -15.67 -6.30
C VAL A 253 -2.88 -15.17 -5.38
N HIS A 254 -2.94 -15.69 -4.15
CA HIS A 254 -3.75 -15.14 -3.07
C HIS A 254 -2.91 -14.15 -2.28
N THR A 255 -3.34 -12.90 -2.25
CA THR A 255 -2.64 -11.82 -1.54
C THR A 255 -3.48 -11.36 -0.35
N ILE A 256 -2.87 -11.36 0.83
CA ILE A 256 -3.48 -10.93 2.10
C ILE A 256 -2.85 -9.61 2.50
N MET A 257 -3.68 -8.60 2.71
CA MET A 257 -3.28 -7.28 3.23
C MET A 257 -3.66 -7.23 4.71
N LEU A 258 -2.69 -7.01 5.61
CA LEU A 258 -2.90 -6.97 7.05
C LEU A 258 -2.69 -5.57 7.61
N GLY A 259 -3.56 -5.18 8.53
CA GLY A 259 -3.43 -3.94 9.29
C GLY A 259 -2.45 -4.11 10.45
N SER A 260 -1.36 -3.33 10.44
CA SER A 260 -0.35 -3.35 11.51
C SER A 260 -0.80 -2.57 12.75
N TYR A 261 -1.70 -1.60 12.59
CA TYR A 261 -2.18 -0.69 13.64
C TYR A 261 -3.63 -0.95 14.05
N THR A 262 -4.23 -2.04 13.59
CA THR A 262 -5.48 -2.57 14.12
C THR A 262 -5.22 -3.80 15.01
N ARG A 263 -6.16 -4.17 15.85
CA ARG A 263 -5.97 -5.30 16.79
C ARG A 263 -5.68 -6.60 16.02
N PHE A 264 -4.69 -7.35 16.48
CA PHE A 264 -4.21 -8.59 15.87
C PHE A 264 -4.06 -9.77 16.85
N ASP A 265 -4.48 -9.59 18.12
CA ASP A 265 -4.51 -10.70 19.09
C ASP A 265 -5.54 -11.77 18.68
N SER A 266 -5.43 -12.98 19.24
CA SER A 266 -6.26 -14.13 18.87
C SER A 266 -7.77 -13.91 19.03
N HIS A 267 -8.20 -12.91 19.81
CA HIS A 267 -9.60 -12.54 20.02
C HIS A 267 -10.04 -11.38 19.12
N SER A 268 -9.16 -10.82 18.30
CA SER A 268 -9.47 -9.70 17.43
C SER A 268 -10.24 -10.16 16.18
N ASP A 269 -10.96 -9.22 15.54
CA ASP A 269 -11.68 -9.50 14.31
C ASP A 269 -10.72 -9.78 13.16
N GLN A 270 -9.57 -9.09 13.12
CA GLN A 270 -8.53 -9.33 12.10
C GLN A 270 -7.98 -10.75 12.19
N TYR A 271 -7.65 -11.22 13.39
CA TYR A 271 -7.12 -12.58 13.59
C TYR A 271 -8.12 -13.65 13.15
N ARG A 272 -9.39 -13.53 13.62
CA ARG A 272 -10.44 -14.48 13.25
C ARG A 272 -10.73 -14.48 11.75
N TRP A 273 -10.74 -13.29 11.13
CA TRP A 273 -10.90 -13.18 9.70
C TRP A 273 -9.72 -13.84 8.96
N LEU A 274 -8.47 -13.53 9.35
CA LEU A 274 -7.27 -14.12 8.74
C LEU A 274 -7.28 -15.65 8.83
N GLU A 275 -7.62 -16.21 9.98
CA GLU A 275 -7.71 -17.66 10.15
C GLU A 275 -8.79 -18.27 9.24
N ALA A 276 -9.95 -17.61 9.12
CA ALA A 276 -11.02 -18.05 8.23
C ALA A 276 -10.65 -17.91 6.75
N ASP A 277 -9.94 -16.87 6.39
CA ASP A 277 -9.48 -16.60 5.01
C ASP A 277 -8.43 -17.65 4.60
N LEU A 278 -7.41 -17.87 5.41
CA LEU A 278 -6.40 -18.90 5.16
C LEU A 278 -6.97 -20.32 4.99
N ARG A 279 -8.04 -20.67 5.73
CA ARG A 279 -8.73 -21.96 5.60
C ARG A 279 -9.46 -22.14 4.25
N LYS A 280 -9.84 -21.05 3.59
CA LYS A 280 -10.54 -21.05 2.30
C LYS A 280 -9.59 -21.18 1.11
N VAL A 281 -8.31 -20.89 1.30
CA VAL A 281 -7.35 -20.90 0.20
C VAL A 281 -7.18 -22.32 -0.34
N ASP A 282 -7.65 -22.52 -1.55
CA ASP A 282 -7.34 -23.76 -2.29
C ASP A 282 -6.01 -23.62 -3.02
N ARG A 283 -4.96 -24.17 -2.43
CA ARG A 283 -3.59 -24.11 -2.97
C ARG A 283 -3.40 -24.88 -4.30
N LYS A 284 -4.44 -25.55 -4.81
CA LYS A 284 -4.42 -26.14 -6.18
C LYS A 284 -4.74 -25.08 -7.22
N THR A 285 -5.64 -24.16 -6.90
CA THR A 285 -6.08 -23.07 -7.77
C THR A 285 -5.30 -21.77 -7.51
N THR A 286 -4.89 -21.53 -6.27
CA THR A 286 -4.05 -20.41 -5.83
C THR A 286 -2.77 -20.93 -5.18
N PRO A 287 -1.80 -21.43 -5.98
CA PRO A 287 -0.58 -22.02 -5.47
C PRO A 287 0.35 -21.04 -4.73
N TRP A 288 0.18 -19.76 -4.91
CA TRP A 288 0.99 -18.72 -4.26
C TRP A 288 0.21 -17.97 -3.19
N LEU A 289 0.87 -17.69 -2.07
CA LEU A 289 0.32 -16.96 -0.93
C LEU A 289 1.29 -15.84 -0.52
N VAL A 290 0.87 -14.60 -0.72
CA VAL A 290 1.63 -13.39 -0.43
C VAL A 290 0.96 -12.62 0.70
N VAL A 291 1.73 -12.11 1.65
CA VAL A 291 1.24 -11.23 2.72
C VAL A 291 1.90 -9.87 2.61
N VAL A 292 1.11 -8.82 2.78
CA VAL A 292 1.56 -7.43 2.81
C VAL A 292 1.07 -6.79 4.10
N MET A 293 1.96 -6.13 4.80
CA MET A 293 1.65 -5.39 6.05
C MET A 293 2.61 -4.20 6.16
N HIS A 294 2.35 -3.28 7.08
CA HIS A 294 3.23 -2.13 7.19
C HIS A 294 4.46 -2.40 8.05
N THR A 295 4.29 -2.86 9.28
CA THR A 295 5.38 -3.00 10.24
C THR A 295 6.14 -4.31 10.05
N PRO A 296 7.47 -4.29 9.74
CA PRO A 296 8.23 -5.51 9.53
C PRO A 296 8.46 -6.28 10.83
N TRP A 297 8.40 -7.61 10.73
CA TRP A 297 8.70 -8.50 11.88
C TRP A 297 10.19 -8.81 12.03
N TYR A 298 10.94 -8.64 10.96
CA TYR A 298 12.38 -8.87 10.90
C TYR A 298 13.07 -7.66 10.30
N SER A 299 14.03 -7.13 11.03
CA SER A 299 14.90 -6.03 10.55
C SER A 299 16.23 -6.05 11.28
N THR A 300 17.29 -5.68 10.57
CA THR A 300 18.60 -5.37 11.15
C THR A 300 18.87 -3.88 11.19
N ASN A 301 17.97 -3.03 10.73
CA ASN A 301 18.02 -1.59 10.94
C ASN A 301 17.71 -1.24 12.40
N LYS A 302 18.26 -0.14 12.90
CA LYS A 302 18.04 0.33 14.27
C LYS A 302 16.76 1.18 14.40
N ALA A 303 16.22 1.66 13.27
CA ALA A 303 14.96 2.37 13.28
C ALA A 303 13.81 1.40 13.60
N HIS A 304 12.88 1.84 14.44
CA HIS A 304 11.67 1.10 14.79
C HIS A 304 11.90 -0.32 15.31
N GLU A 305 13.01 -0.50 16.06
CA GLU A 305 13.44 -1.82 16.53
C GLU A 305 12.39 -2.45 17.45
N GLY A 306 11.89 -3.63 17.05
CA GLY A 306 10.99 -4.45 17.86
C GLY A 306 9.51 -4.07 17.78
N GLU A 307 9.12 -3.04 17.04
CA GLU A 307 7.70 -2.62 16.92
C GLU A 307 6.81 -3.74 16.38
N GLY A 308 7.28 -4.53 15.40
CA GLY A 308 6.55 -5.67 14.82
C GLY A 308 6.48 -6.93 15.70
N GLU A 309 7.18 -6.99 16.83
CA GLU A 309 7.35 -8.23 17.62
C GLU A 309 6.04 -8.76 18.24
N LYS A 310 5.13 -7.88 18.66
CA LYS A 310 3.83 -8.29 19.21
C LYS A 310 2.96 -8.95 18.13
N MET A 311 2.90 -8.34 16.94
CA MET A 311 2.14 -8.88 15.81
C MET A 311 2.76 -10.18 15.32
N ARG A 312 4.09 -10.24 15.22
CA ARG A 312 4.82 -11.46 14.87
C ARG A 312 4.43 -12.64 15.77
N LYS A 313 4.51 -12.45 17.09
CA LYS A 313 4.16 -13.49 18.08
C LYS A 313 2.71 -13.98 17.96
N ALA A 314 1.79 -13.08 17.59
CA ALA A 314 0.39 -13.43 17.45
C ALA A 314 0.09 -14.20 16.14
N ILE A 315 0.68 -13.78 15.02
CA ILE A 315 0.23 -14.17 13.68
C ILE A 315 1.22 -15.10 12.95
N GLU A 316 2.53 -15.02 13.23
CA GLU A 316 3.55 -15.76 12.47
C GLU A 316 3.28 -17.26 12.37
N GLY A 317 2.78 -17.86 13.44
CA GLY A 317 2.41 -19.28 13.47
C GLY A 317 1.28 -19.64 12.49
N LEU A 318 0.30 -18.72 12.28
CA LEU A 318 -0.75 -18.91 11.27
C LEU A 318 -0.17 -18.89 9.86
N LEU A 319 0.65 -17.88 9.57
CA LEU A 319 1.26 -17.72 8.24
C LEU A 319 2.20 -18.88 7.89
N PHE A 320 2.96 -19.37 8.88
CA PHE A 320 3.85 -20.51 8.70
C PHE A 320 3.06 -21.79 8.38
N ARG A 321 2.00 -22.10 9.13
CA ARG A 321 1.15 -23.28 8.87
C ARG A 321 0.42 -23.21 7.53
N ALA A 322 0.08 -21.99 7.07
CA ALA A 322 -0.51 -21.75 5.77
C ALA A 322 0.50 -21.83 4.61
N GLU A 323 1.80 -22.00 4.93
CA GLU A 323 2.89 -22.06 3.94
C GLU A 323 2.93 -20.76 3.09
N VAL A 324 2.91 -19.59 3.75
CA VAL A 324 3.09 -18.29 3.08
C VAL A 324 4.45 -18.25 2.39
N ASP A 325 4.47 -17.75 1.15
CA ASP A 325 5.67 -17.73 0.32
C ASP A 325 6.53 -16.48 0.57
N VAL A 326 5.89 -15.31 0.63
CA VAL A 326 6.56 -14.01 0.77
C VAL A 326 5.74 -13.08 1.68
N VAL A 327 6.45 -12.32 2.52
CA VAL A 327 5.89 -11.24 3.34
C VAL A 327 6.59 -9.94 2.97
N PHE A 328 5.82 -8.93 2.53
CA PHE A 328 6.29 -7.58 2.29
C PHE A 328 5.92 -6.66 3.46
N ALA A 329 6.83 -5.76 3.81
CA ALA A 329 6.58 -4.73 4.81
C ALA A 329 7.22 -3.39 4.41
N GLY A 330 6.69 -2.28 4.92
CA GLY A 330 7.22 -0.93 4.81
C GLY A 330 7.87 -0.45 6.11
N HIS A 331 7.50 0.76 6.57
CA HIS A 331 7.78 1.36 7.86
C HIS A 331 9.25 1.74 8.12
N ILE A 332 10.17 0.84 7.85
CA ILE A 332 11.60 1.14 7.94
C ILE A 332 12.06 1.61 6.57
N HIS A 333 12.46 2.87 6.47
CA HIS A 333 12.79 3.54 5.20
C HIS A 333 14.12 3.02 4.65
N THR A 334 14.10 1.77 4.22
CA THR A 334 15.26 1.03 3.70
C THR A 334 14.79 -0.20 2.95
N TYR A 335 15.67 -0.78 2.14
CA TYR A 335 15.47 -2.11 1.59
C TYR A 335 16.22 -3.16 2.41
N GLU A 336 15.56 -4.25 2.80
CA GLU A 336 16.20 -5.40 3.43
C GLU A 336 15.47 -6.70 3.07
N ARG A 337 16.21 -7.70 2.58
CA ARG A 337 15.69 -9.04 2.28
C ARG A 337 16.32 -10.09 3.17
N PHE A 338 15.47 -10.85 3.85
CA PHE A 338 15.87 -12.00 4.66
C PHE A 338 15.79 -13.30 3.85
N ARG A 339 16.49 -14.32 4.32
CA ARG A 339 16.22 -15.69 3.90
C ARG A 339 14.86 -16.15 4.41
N PRO A 340 14.33 -17.33 4.01
CA PRO A 340 13.12 -17.89 4.59
C PRO A 340 13.23 -18.00 6.12
N MET A 341 12.22 -17.48 6.85
CA MET A 341 12.27 -17.26 8.30
C MET A 341 11.08 -17.88 9.01
N PHE A 342 11.31 -18.42 10.19
CA PHE A 342 10.29 -18.75 11.19
C PHE A 342 10.88 -18.65 12.59
N ASN A 343 10.15 -18.07 13.53
CA ASN A 343 10.52 -17.93 14.94
C ASN A 343 11.96 -17.42 15.15
N LYS A 344 12.31 -16.32 14.45
CA LYS A 344 13.63 -15.67 14.49
C LYS A 344 14.81 -16.53 14.00
N LYS A 345 14.53 -17.60 13.29
CA LYS A 345 15.56 -18.49 12.74
C LYS A 345 15.32 -18.68 11.24
N ALA A 346 16.39 -19.00 10.51
CA ALA A 346 16.25 -19.47 9.16
C ALA A 346 15.49 -20.80 9.15
N HIS A 347 14.48 -20.90 8.31
CA HIS A 347 13.69 -22.11 8.16
C HIS A 347 13.33 -22.31 6.67
N PRO A 348 13.69 -23.41 6.04
CA PRO A 348 13.54 -23.58 4.59
C PRO A 348 12.09 -23.52 4.12
N CYS A 349 11.13 -23.78 5.01
CA CYS A 349 9.69 -23.73 4.71
C CYS A 349 9.00 -22.45 5.23
N GLY A 350 9.78 -21.50 5.76
CA GLY A 350 9.25 -20.21 6.16
C GLY A 350 9.12 -19.24 4.98
N PRO A 351 8.35 -18.17 5.12
CA PRO A 351 8.28 -17.12 4.09
C PRO A 351 9.59 -16.33 3.98
N ILE A 352 9.86 -15.81 2.78
CA ILE A 352 10.86 -14.77 2.57
C ILE A 352 10.27 -13.45 3.10
N HIS A 353 10.99 -12.76 3.99
CA HIS A 353 10.60 -11.43 4.47
C HIS A 353 11.38 -10.35 3.73
N ILE A 354 10.66 -9.34 3.24
CA ILE A 354 11.22 -8.22 2.48
C ILE A 354 10.67 -6.92 3.05
N THR A 355 11.56 -6.10 3.61
CA THR A 355 11.26 -4.71 3.95
C THR A 355 11.54 -3.84 2.73
N ILE A 356 10.56 -3.01 2.34
CA ILE A 356 10.58 -2.18 1.16
C ILE A 356 9.92 -0.81 1.45
N GLY A 357 10.36 -0.15 2.54
CA GLY A 357 9.91 1.19 2.96
C GLY A 357 10.71 2.33 2.33
N ASP A 358 11.33 2.09 1.20
CA ASP A 358 12.25 2.97 0.51
C ASP A 358 11.62 3.74 -0.67
N GLY A 359 10.30 3.97 -0.62
CA GLY A 359 9.52 4.56 -1.73
C GLY A 359 9.76 6.04 -1.99
N GLY A 360 10.28 6.81 -1.02
CA GLY A 360 10.66 8.20 -1.30
C GLY A 360 10.04 9.28 -0.41
N ASN A 361 9.49 8.91 0.74
CA ASN A 361 8.83 9.86 1.64
C ASN A 361 9.76 10.96 2.19
N ARG A 362 9.14 11.98 2.77
CA ARG A 362 9.81 13.20 3.26
C ARG A 362 10.81 12.98 4.39
N GLU A 363 10.65 11.94 5.19
CA GLU A 363 11.51 11.69 6.35
C GLU A 363 12.88 11.14 5.96
N GLY A 364 13.01 10.63 4.71
CA GLY A 364 14.26 10.13 4.18
C GLY A 364 14.66 8.75 4.70
N LEU A 365 15.78 8.24 4.22
CA LEU A 365 16.26 6.88 4.46
C LEU A 365 16.80 6.67 5.87
N ALA A 366 16.49 5.53 6.47
CA ALA A 366 17.08 5.04 7.71
C ALA A 366 18.40 4.35 7.43
N ARG A 367 19.53 4.98 7.86
CA ARG A 367 20.90 4.58 7.45
C ARG A 367 21.63 3.71 8.44
N SER A 368 21.05 3.40 9.60
CA SER A 368 21.76 2.73 10.69
C SER A 368 21.38 1.25 10.79
N PHE A 369 22.22 0.39 10.25
CA PHE A 369 22.10 -1.06 10.44
C PHE A 369 22.94 -1.57 11.59
N LYS A 370 22.51 -2.67 12.24
CA LYS A 370 23.30 -3.41 13.23
C LYS A 370 24.54 -4.04 12.59
N LYS A 371 25.62 -4.04 13.35
CA LYS A 371 26.90 -4.65 12.92
C LYS A 371 27.31 -5.71 13.95
N PRO A 372 27.93 -6.83 13.50
CA PRO A 372 28.08 -7.28 12.10
C PRO A 372 26.72 -7.57 11.45
N GLN A 373 26.68 -7.71 10.10
CA GLN A 373 25.48 -8.12 9.40
C GLN A 373 25.08 -9.53 9.84
N SER A 374 23.82 -9.72 10.16
CA SER A 374 23.25 -11.03 10.47
C SER A 374 23.29 -11.94 9.23
N SER A 375 23.65 -13.20 9.42
CA SER A 375 23.56 -14.22 8.35
C SER A 375 22.13 -14.50 7.89
N LEU A 376 21.13 -13.99 8.60
CA LEU A 376 19.71 -14.06 8.23
C LEU A 376 19.34 -13.01 7.19
N SER A 377 19.99 -11.84 7.21
CA SER A 377 19.81 -10.74 6.25
C SER A 377 20.68 -10.97 5.02
N MET A 378 20.03 -11.28 3.90
CA MET A 378 20.72 -11.67 2.66
C MET A 378 21.21 -10.44 1.88
N PHE A 379 20.43 -9.38 1.90
CA PHE A 379 20.76 -8.09 1.30
C PHE A 379 20.10 -6.96 2.10
N ARG A 380 20.78 -5.84 2.26
CA ARG A 380 20.25 -4.65 2.90
C ARG A 380 20.95 -3.40 2.40
N GLU A 381 20.18 -2.36 2.16
CA GLU A 381 20.70 -1.11 1.66
C GLU A 381 19.76 0.06 1.95
N SER A 382 20.31 1.22 2.30
CA SER A 382 19.59 2.48 2.45
C SER A 382 19.69 3.29 1.16
N SER A 383 18.90 2.91 0.16
CA SER A 383 18.71 3.64 -1.09
C SER A 383 17.23 3.65 -1.42
N PHE A 384 16.75 4.69 -2.07
CA PHE A 384 15.37 4.72 -2.59
C PHE A 384 15.24 3.78 -3.78
N GLY A 385 14.11 3.10 -3.86
CA GLY A 385 13.88 2.10 -4.88
C GLY A 385 12.47 1.53 -4.91
N HIS A 386 12.32 0.47 -5.68
CA HIS A 386 11.12 -0.34 -5.75
C HIS A 386 11.46 -1.79 -6.09
N GLY A 387 10.54 -2.69 -5.84
CA GLY A 387 10.70 -4.08 -6.17
C GLY A 387 9.70 -4.60 -7.19
N ARG A 388 10.02 -5.75 -7.77
CA ARG A 388 9.17 -6.49 -8.69
C ARG A 388 9.13 -7.97 -8.31
N LEU A 389 7.93 -8.46 -8.02
CA LEU A 389 7.66 -9.86 -7.82
C LEU A 389 7.01 -10.43 -9.07
N ARG A 390 7.72 -11.24 -9.81
CA ARG A 390 7.21 -11.96 -10.97
C ARG A 390 6.97 -13.42 -10.60
N ILE A 391 5.71 -13.81 -10.57
CA ILE A 391 5.31 -15.22 -10.43
C ILE A 391 5.30 -15.82 -11.84
N ILE A 392 6.18 -16.77 -12.07
CA ILE A 392 6.45 -17.35 -13.40
C ILE A 392 5.46 -18.48 -13.70
N ASP A 393 5.25 -19.35 -12.73
CA ASP A 393 4.34 -20.49 -12.80
C ASP A 393 3.89 -20.93 -11.38
N ASN A 394 3.29 -22.08 -11.26
CA ASN A 394 2.77 -22.60 -9.98
C ASN A 394 3.85 -23.02 -8.96
N LYS A 395 5.14 -22.91 -9.32
CA LYS A 395 6.28 -23.33 -8.46
C LYS A 395 7.35 -22.27 -8.32
N ARG A 396 7.57 -21.45 -9.35
CA ARG A 396 8.72 -20.55 -9.47
C ARG A 396 8.33 -19.10 -9.49
N ALA A 397 9.06 -18.30 -8.74
CA ALA A 397 8.97 -16.85 -8.71
C ALA A 397 10.36 -16.21 -8.79
N HIS A 398 10.36 -14.97 -9.21
CA HIS A 398 11.54 -14.12 -9.26
C HIS A 398 11.24 -12.79 -8.60
N TRP A 399 12.08 -12.39 -7.67
CA TRP A 399 12.09 -11.07 -7.06
C TRP A 399 13.29 -10.28 -7.56
N SER A 400 13.10 -8.99 -7.86
CA SER A 400 14.17 -8.04 -8.13
C SER A 400 13.90 -6.70 -7.45
N TRP A 401 14.95 -6.05 -6.97
CA TRP A 401 14.90 -4.70 -6.41
C TRP A 401 15.80 -3.76 -7.22
N HIS A 402 15.28 -2.54 -7.49
CA HIS A 402 15.89 -1.54 -8.36
C HIS A 402 16.06 -0.23 -7.60
N ARG A 403 17.26 0.34 -7.62
CA ARG A 403 17.53 1.66 -7.05
C ARG A 403 17.04 2.76 -8.00
N ASN A 404 16.55 3.85 -7.44
CA ASN A 404 16.18 5.02 -8.24
C ASN A 404 17.40 5.71 -8.89
N SER A 405 18.58 5.61 -8.28
CA SER A 405 19.82 6.21 -8.78
C SER A 405 20.43 5.50 -9.97
N ASP A 406 20.03 4.27 -10.22
CA ASP A 406 20.58 3.43 -11.28
C ASP A 406 19.73 3.51 -12.55
N LYS A 407 20.31 3.11 -13.70
CA LYS A 407 19.49 2.83 -14.88
C LYS A 407 18.56 1.66 -14.56
N TYR A 408 17.37 1.69 -15.10
CA TYR A 408 16.36 0.65 -14.84
C TYR A 408 16.85 -0.78 -15.15
N SER A 409 17.74 -0.95 -16.12
CA SER A 409 18.33 -2.24 -16.47
C SER A 409 19.24 -2.83 -15.39
N VAL A 410 19.65 -2.03 -14.40
CA VAL A 410 20.50 -2.46 -13.29
C VAL A 410 19.63 -3.00 -12.16
N ILE A 411 19.80 -4.28 -11.85
CA ILE A 411 19.15 -4.92 -10.71
C ILE A 411 20.16 -4.90 -9.54
N ALA A 412 19.78 -4.27 -8.44
CA ALA A 412 20.64 -4.14 -7.27
C ALA A 412 20.60 -5.39 -6.38
N ASP A 413 19.42 -6.00 -6.22
CA ASP A 413 19.25 -7.28 -5.55
C ASP A 413 18.23 -8.13 -6.30
N GLN A 414 18.44 -9.46 -6.34
CA GLN A 414 17.50 -10.40 -6.92
C GLN A 414 17.58 -11.78 -6.31
N VAL A 415 16.49 -12.51 -6.39
CA VAL A 415 16.42 -13.91 -6.03
C VAL A 415 15.33 -14.62 -6.83
N SER A 416 15.68 -15.81 -7.38
CA SER A 416 14.70 -16.77 -7.85
C SER A 416 14.46 -17.80 -6.75
N PHE A 417 13.20 -18.15 -6.52
CA PHE A 417 12.82 -19.06 -5.46
C PHE A 417 11.63 -19.92 -5.87
N GLU A 418 11.50 -21.04 -5.19
CA GLU A 418 10.35 -21.94 -5.32
C GLU A 418 9.43 -21.77 -4.13
N SER A 419 8.12 -21.95 -4.35
CA SER A 419 7.15 -21.99 -3.27
C SER A 419 7.52 -23.12 -2.28
N PRO A 420 7.51 -22.87 -0.96
CA PRO A 420 7.68 -23.91 0.06
C PRO A 420 6.75 -25.09 -0.18
N ARG A 421 5.56 -24.85 -0.71
CA ARG A 421 4.59 -25.88 -1.04
C ARG A 421 5.05 -26.80 -2.18
N ALA A 422 5.84 -26.31 -3.12
CA ALA A 422 6.38 -27.10 -4.21
C ALA A 422 7.62 -27.91 -3.79
N SER A 423 8.25 -27.56 -2.66
CA SER A 423 9.46 -28.22 -2.14
C SER A 423 9.12 -29.55 -1.48
N SER A 424 9.74 -30.62 -1.97
CA SER A 424 9.63 -31.98 -1.36
C SER A 424 10.05 -31.99 0.11
N HIS A 425 11.02 -31.13 0.48
CA HIS A 425 11.50 -30.99 1.85
C HIS A 425 10.44 -30.46 2.80
N CYS A 426 9.58 -29.53 2.33
CA CYS A 426 8.53 -28.94 3.14
C CYS A 426 7.27 -29.82 3.22
N ILE A 427 6.99 -30.58 2.19
CA ILE A 427 5.83 -31.50 2.16
C ILE A 427 5.90 -32.53 3.30
N GLY A 428 7.08 -33.06 3.61
CA GLY A 428 7.28 -34.04 4.69
C GLY A 428 7.11 -33.50 6.11
N ASN A 429 7.13 -32.18 6.29
CA ASN A 429 7.02 -31.55 7.60
C ASN A 429 5.57 -31.11 7.95
N ARG A 430 4.60 -31.23 7.04
CA ARG A 430 3.19 -30.83 7.27
C ARG A 430 2.57 -31.52 8.49
N PHE A 431 2.83 -32.81 8.65
CA PHE A 431 2.26 -33.62 9.75
C PHE A 431 2.84 -33.33 11.14
N ARG A 432 3.91 -32.55 11.26
CA ARG A 432 4.52 -32.22 12.57
C ARG A 432 3.96 -30.99 13.25
N TYR A 433 3.15 -30.17 12.55
CA TYR A 433 2.62 -28.91 13.06
C TYR A 433 1.09 -28.84 13.10
N GLU A 434 0.41 -29.95 12.84
CA GLU A 434 -1.05 -30.09 12.91
C GLU A 434 -1.55 -30.43 14.33
N LEU A 435 -0.69 -30.38 15.37
CA LEU A 435 -1.04 -30.67 16.76
C LEU A 435 -0.91 -29.42 17.65
#